data_012821722ac14b80f7896d15a95f5a67
#
_entry.id   012821722ac14b80f7896d15a95f5a67
#
_cell.length_a   1.000
_cell.length_b   1.000
_cell.length_c   1.000
_cell.angle_alpha   90.00
_cell.angle_beta   90.00
_cell.angle_gamma   90.00
#
_symmetry.space_group_name_H-M   'P 1'
#
loop_
_entity.id
_entity.type
_entity.pdbx_description
1 polymer ?
#
loop_
_entity_poly.entity_id
_entity_poly.type
_entity_poly.pdbx_seq_one_letter_code
_entity_poly.pdbx_strand_id
1 'polypeptide(L)'
;KEKSKKEFIKKCLIDSGLWTSFLTRPYSKIPDSNSEPASIFITAMDTEPLSPDADMIIKNDIKSFEEGVKKISILTEGKVFICKKVNSDIDIDNFETYEFAGPHPAGLSGTHMHFLDPPNANKIVWSIGYQDVIAIGKLFLDGFIDIYRTISIAGPLSQNPRLIKTIVGASFDDILEGEYPKSESCRIISGSILSGFHATRDMAYLGKYSRQITIIKEDRDKHFFGWIKP
;
A
#
# COMPACT_ATOMS: atom_id res chain seq x y z
N LYS A 1 -16.31 12.51 -25.76
CA LYS A 1 -15.42 11.32 -25.82
C LYS A 1 -14.68 11.07 -24.49
N GLU A 2 -14.10 12.09 -23.84
CA GLU A 2 -13.37 11.93 -22.57
C GLU A 2 -14.27 11.54 -21.41
N LYS A 3 -15.42 12.18 -21.24
CA LYS A 3 -16.40 11.83 -20.19
C LYS A 3 -16.85 10.38 -20.31
N SER A 4 -17.09 9.87 -21.51
CA SER A 4 -17.44 8.47 -21.77
C SER A 4 -16.28 7.51 -21.39
N LYS A 5 -15.04 7.92 -21.56
CA LYS A 5 -13.85 7.13 -21.19
C LYS A 5 -13.67 7.08 -19.66
N LYS A 6 -13.86 8.21 -18.98
CA LYS A 6 -13.81 8.31 -17.51
C LYS A 6 -14.88 7.40 -16.87
N GLU A 7 -16.12 7.48 -17.34
CA GLU A 7 -17.22 6.65 -16.83
C GLU A 7 -16.98 5.15 -17.07
N PHE A 8 -16.42 4.78 -18.21
CA PHE A 8 -16.04 3.38 -18.49
C PHE A 8 -14.98 2.87 -17.51
N ILE A 9 -13.88 3.63 -17.31
CA ILE A 9 -12.82 3.24 -16.38
C ILE A 9 -13.37 3.11 -14.97
N LYS A 10 -14.15 4.09 -14.53
CA LYS A 10 -14.79 4.08 -13.22
C LYS A 10 -15.68 2.85 -13.01
N LYS A 11 -16.49 2.51 -14.00
CA LYS A 11 -17.32 1.30 -13.97
C LYS A 11 -16.48 0.05 -13.85
N CYS A 12 -15.42 -0.10 -14.65
CA CYS A 12 -14.52 -1.25 -14.58
C CYS A 12 -13.88 -1.39 -13.18
N LEU A 13 -13.46 -0.27 -12.57
CA LEU A 13 -12.86 -0.28 -11.24
C LEU A 13 -13.87 -0.63 -10.13
N ILE A 14 -15.13 -0.21 -10.27
CA ILE A 14 -16.20 -0.56 -9.34
C ILE A 14 -16.57 -2.04 -9.48
N ASP A 15 -16.82 -2.49 -10.70
CA ASP A 15 -17.22 -3.88 -10.98
C ASP A 15 -16.15 -4.89 -10.56
N SER A 16 -14.88 -4.55 -10.69
CA SER A 16 -13.74 -5.37 -10.26
C SER A 16 -13.43 -5.29 -8.76
N GLY A 17 -14.04 -4.37 -8.01
CA GLY A 17 -13.72 -4.09 -6.62
C GLY A 17 -12.42 -3.29 -6.41
N LEU A 18 -11.67 -2.95 -7.47
CA LEU A 18 -10.43 -2.17 -7.36
C LEU A 18 -10.68 -0.70 -6.99
N TRP A 19 -11.92 -0.22 -7.10
CA TRP A 19 -12.30 1.10 -6.60
C TRP A 19 -11.98 1.28 -5.11
N THR A 20 -12.07 0.22 -4.34
CA THR A 20 -11.73 0.23 -2.90
C THR A 20 -10.25 0.44 -2.61
N SER A 21 -9.38 0.47 -3.62
CA SER A 21 -7.95 0.78 -3.47
C SER A 21 -7.66 2.26 -3.24
N PHE A 22 -8.61 3.13 -3.61
CA PHE A 22 -8.49 4.56 -3.34
C PHE A 22 -8.94 4.89 -1.92
N LEU A 23 -8.18 5.78 -1.28
CA LEU A 23 -8.52 6.35 0.02
C LEU A 23 -8.55 7.87 -0.08
N THR A 24 -9.63 8.47 0.42
CA THR A 24 -9.77 9.92 0.48
C THR A 24 -8.98 10.53 1.63
N ARG A 25 -8.57 11.78 1.50
CA ARG A 25 -8.13 12.63 2.60
C ARG A 25 -9.00 13.87 2.62
N PRO A 26 -9.37 14.35 3.83
CA PRO A 26 -8.79 14.06 5.14
C PRO A 26 -9.29 12.80 5.89
N TYR A 27 -10.33 12.09 5.45
CA TYR A 27 -11.03 11.12 6.32
C TYR A 27 -10.68 9.64 6.07
N SER A 28 -9.75 9.31 5.18
CA SER A 28 -9.33 7.92 4.85
C SER A 28 -10.49 6.96 4.54
N LYS A 29 -11.48 7.45 3.81
CA LYS A 29 -12.63 6.65 3.36
C LYS A 29 -12.44 6.22 1.91
N ILE A 30 -13.09 5.13 1.51
CA ILE A 30 -13.26 4.81 0.10
C ILE A 30 -14.09 5.95 -0.53
N PRO A 31 -13.65 6.51 -1.67
CA PRO A 31 -14.38 7.60 -2.30
C PRO A 31 -15.77 7.18 -2.77
N ASP A 32 -16.75 8.09 -2.61
CA ASP A 32 -18.03 7.93 -3.26
C ASP A 32 -17.84 7.82 -4.78
N SER A 33 -18.62 6.95 -5.41
CA SER A 33 -18.52 6.73 -6.85
C SER A 33 -18.83 7.98 -7.69
N ASN A 34 -19.55 8.94 -7.16
CA ASN A 34 -19.87 10.21 -7.83
C ASN A 34 -18.91 11.34 -7.47
N SER A 35 -17.95 11.11 -6.55
CA SER A 35 -16.98 12.11 -6.17
C SER A 35 -15.81 12.19 -7.16
N GLU A 36 -15.19 13.35 -7.22
CA GLU A 36 -14.00 13.62 -8.00
C GLU A 36 -12.92 14.21 -7.10
N PRO A 37 -11.67 13.72 -7.19
CA PRO A 37 -10.59 14.26 -6.41
C PRO A 37 -10.00 15.53 -7.03
N ALA A 38 -9.56 16.45 -6.19
CA ALA A 38 -8.78 17.60 -6.64
C ALA A 38 -7.40 17.18 -7.18
N SER A 39 -6.85 16.10 -6.63
CA SER A 39 -5.60 15.45 -7.09
C SER A 39 -5.55 14.01 -6.60
N ILE A 40 -4.66 13.20 -7.21
CA ILE A 40 -4.45 11.81 -6.83
C ILE A 40 -2.97 11.60 -6.52
N PHE A 41 -2.67 10.98 -5.38
CA PHE A 41 -1.32 10.63 -4.93
C PHE A 41 -1.07 9.13 -5.11
N ILE A 42 -0.09 8.78 -5.91
CA ILE A 42 0.42 7.43 -6.06
C ILE A 42 1.65 7.28 -5.18
N THR A 43 1.55 6.46 -4.14
CA THR A 43 2.66 6.21 -3.23
C THR A 43 3.51 5.06 -3.78
N ALA A 44 4.61 5.41 -4.49
CA ALA A 44 5.56 4.50 -5.11
C ALA A 44 6.78 4.24 -4.21
N MET A 45 6.61 4.30 -2.91
CA MET A 45 7.63 4.03 -1.89
C MET A 45 6.98 3.52 -0.62
N ASP A 46 7.82 3.01 0.27
CA ASP A 46 7.43 2.66 1.64
C ASP A 46 8.61 2.94 2.58
N THR A 47 8.35 3.49 3.75
CA THR A 47 9.36 3.73 4.79
C THR A 47 9.01 3.04 6.11
N GLU A 48 8.00 2.19 6.12
CA GLU A 48 7.70 1.38 7.29
C GLU A 48 8.81 0.34 7.52
N PRO A 49 9.19 0.09 8.78
CA PRO A 49 10.22 -0.90 9.08
C PRO A 49 9.88 -2.27 8.49
N LEU A 50 10.85 -2.88 7.80
CA LEU A 50 10.74 -4.22 7.19
C LEU A 50 9.72 -4.32 6.03
N SER A 51 9.26 -3.19 5.48
CA SER A 51 8.39 -3.18 4.30
C SER A 51 9.13 -3.70 3.05
N PRO A 52 8.40 -4.23 2.06
CA PRO A 52 8.97 -4.61 0.78
C PRO A 52 9.55 -3.39 0.04
N ASP A 53 10.63 -3.59 -0.72
CA ASP A 53 11.15 -2.53 -1.60
C ASP A 53 10.17 -2.30 -2.75
N ALA A 54 9.55 -1.10 -2.76
CA ALA A 54 8.59 -0.71 -3.76
C ALA A 54 9.21 -0.64 -5.17
N ASP A 55 10.45 -0.17 -5.30
CA ASP A 55 11.14 -0.06 -6.58
C ASP A 55 11.31 -1.43 -7.25
N MET A 56 11.70 -2.45 -6.48
CA MET A 56 11.85 -3.80 -6.98
C MET A 56 10.51 -4.35 -7.51
N ILE A 57 9.44 -4.14 -6.77
CA ILE A 57 8.10 -4.64 -7.14
C ILE A 57 7.58 -3.90 -8.37
N ILE A 58 7.74 -2.57 -8.44
CA ILE A 58 7.31 -1.76 -9.58
C ILE A 58 8.11 -2.12 -10.84
N LYS A 59 9.43 -2.28 -10.72
CA LYS A 59 10.30 -2.66 -11.86
C LYS A 59 9.92 -4.02 -12.45
N ASN A 60 9.51 -4.97 -11.63
CA ASN A 60 9.06 -6.28 -12.11
C ASN A 60 7.75 -6.22 -12.92
N ASP A 61 6.92 -5.24 -12.67
CA ASP A 61 5.60 -5.05 -13.30
C ASP A 61 5.45 -3.63 -13.90
N ILE A 62 6.55 -3.05 -14.41
CA ILE A 62 6.60 -1.64 -14.81
C ILE A 62 5.53 -1.27 -15.86
N LYS A 63 5.29 -2.13 -16.86
CA LYS A 63 4.26 -1.89 -17.88
C LYS A 63 2.87 -1.78 -17.30
N SER A 64 2.57 -2.63 -16.32
CA SER A 64 1.29 -2.59 -15.62
C SER A 64 1.19 -1.37 -14.73
N PHE A 65 2.27 -0.97 -14.07
CA PHE A 65 2.31 0.26 -13.29
C PHE A 65 2.04 1.50 -14.16
N GLU A 66 2.72 1.63 -15.30
CA GLU A 66 2.50 2.72 -16.26
C GLU A 66 1.06 2.79 -16.77
N GLU A 67 0.50 1.65 -17.16
CA GLU A 67 -0.89 1.61 -17.62
C GLU A 67 -1.86 1.99 -16.49
N GLY A 68 -1.60 1.51 -15.27
CA GLY A 68 -2.37 1.90 -14.09
C GLY A 68 -2.34 3.41 -13.85
N VAL A 69 -1.17 4.03 -13.91
CA VAL A 69 -1.01 5.49 -13.81
C VAL A 69 -1.83 6.21 -14.89
N LYS A 70 -1.76 5.75 -16.15
CA LYS A 70 -2.53 6.32 -17.27
C LYS A 70 -4.04 6.21 -17.07
N LYS A 71 -4.54 5.10 -16.48
CA LYS A 71 -5.97 4.97 -16.19
C LYS A 71 -6.41 5.83 -15.02
N ILE A 72 -5.59 5.89 -13.97
CA ILE A 72 -5.84 6.70 -12.79
C ILE A 72 -5.88 8.19 -13.14
N SER A 73 -5.02 8.65 -14.04
CA SER A 73 -4.98 10.06 -14.44
C SER A 73 -6.29 10.56 -15.08
N ILE A 74 -7.07 9.66 -15.67
CA ILE A 74 -8.36 10.01 -16.29
C ILE A 74 -9.45 10.27 -15.23
N LEU A 75 -9.24 9.85 -13.99
CA LEU A 75 -10.23 9.99 -12.91
C LEU A 75 -10.28 11.41 -12.31
N THR A 76 -9.29 12.24 -12.57
CA THR A 76 -9.20 13.62 -12.06
C THR A 76 -8.91 14.62 -13.17
N GLU A 77 -9.42 15.82 -13.03
CA GLU A 77 -9.00 16.99 -13.82
C GLU A 77 -7.77 17.67 -13.21
N GLY A 78 -7.39 17.28 -12.00
CA GLY A 78 -6.23 17.79 -11.29
C GLY A 78 -4.95 17.02 -11.58
N LYS A 79 -3.93 17.24 -10.75
CA LYS A 79 -2.63 16.58 -10.90
C LYS A 79 -2.64 15.16 -10.33
N VAL A 80 -1.83 14.29 -10.94
CA VAL A 80 -1.42 13.00 -10.37
C VAL A 80 0.01 13.15 -9.90
N PHE A 81 0.24 12.91 -8.61
CA PHE A 81 1.55 12.99 -7.97
C PHE A 81 2.09 11.57 -7.78
N ILE A 82 3.18 11.22 -8.44
CA ILE A 82 3.89 9.96 -8.23
C ILE A 82 5.02 10.22 -7.25
N CYS A 83 4.88 9.72 -6.01
CA CYS A 83 5.83 9.94 -4.94
C CYS A 83 6.72 8.71 -4.77
N LYS A 84 8.02 8.87 -5.02
CA LYS A 84 9.04 7.82 -4.98
C LYS A 84 10.15 8.15 -4.00
N LYS A 85 10.98 7.16 -3.64
CA LYS A 85 12.18 7.41 -2.84
C LYS A 85 13.24 8.14 -3.66
N VAL A 86 14.11 8.91 -2.99
CA VAL A 86 15.27 9.54 -3.61
C VAL A 86 16.16 8.49 -4.29
N ASN A 87 16.70 8.84 -5.46
CA ASN A 87 17.51 7.95 -6.32
C ASN A 87 16.76 6.70 -6.83
N SER A 88 15.44 6.71 -6.84
CA SER A 88 14.67 5.67 -7.52
C SER A 88 14.72 5.90 -9.04
N ASP A 89 14.97 4.82 -9.80
CA ASP A 89 14.97 4.88 -11.27
C ASP A 89 13.56 4.77 -11.87
N ILE A 90 12.51 4.80 -11.05
CA ILE A 90 11.14 4.79 -11.55
C ILE A 90 10.86 6.13 -12.21
N ASP A 91 10.66 6.10 -13.52
CA ASP A 91 10.22 7.23 -14.29
C ASP A 91 9.09 6.80 -15.22
N ILE A 92 8.07 7.64 -15.35
CA ILE A 92 6.86 7.32 -16.10
C ILE A 92 6.63 8.41 -17.13
N ASP A 93 6.68 8.04 -18.39
CA ASP A 93 6.50 8.96 -19.50
C ASP A 93 5.25 9.84 -19.34
N ASN A 94 5.44 11.15 -19.49
CA ASN A 94 4.42 12.19 -19.37
C ASN A 94 3.83 12.41 -17.97
N PHE A 95 4.45 11.86 -16.91
CA PHE A 95 4.05 12.11 -15.54
C PHE A 95 5.22 12.61 -14.70
N GLU A 96 4.97 13.64 -13.91
CA GLU A 96 5.96 14.15 -12.95
C GLU A 96 6.12 13.22 -11.78
N THR A 97 7.37 12.92 -11.42
CA THR A 97 7.71 12.16 -10.21
C THR A 97 8.29 13.09 -9.16
N TYR A 98 7.98 12.81 -7.90
CA TYR A 98 8.42 13.61 -6.75
C TYR A 98 9.20 12.74 -5.79
N GLU A 99 10.40 13.17 -5.44
CA GLU A 99 11.30 12.41 -4.58
C GLU A 99 11.13 12.79 -3.11
N PHE A 100 11.08 11.77 -2.28
CA PHE A 100 11.05 11.91 -0.82
C PHE A 100 12.19 11.13 -0.19
N ALA A 101 12.83 11.74 0.81
CA ALA A 101 13.92 11.16 1.57
C ALA A 101 13.67 11.28 3.07
N GLY A 102 14.27 10.39 3.83
CA GLY A 102 14.22 10.40 5.29
C GLY A 102 13.63 9.14 5.89
N PRO A 103 13.64 9.05 7.22
CA PRO A 103 13.01 7.93 7.93
C PRO A 103 11.50 7.99 7.82
N HIS A 104 10.83 6.93 8.29
CA HIS A 104 9.38 7.00 8.49
C HIS A 104 9.02 8.25 9.33
N PRO A 105 8.04 9.07 8.93
CA PRO A 105 6.94 8.80 7.99
C PRO A 105 7.14 9.33 6.55
N ALA A 106 8.37 9.49 6.06
CA ALA A 106 8.62 10.05 4.73
C ALA A 106 7.85 9.34 3.58
N GLY A 107 7.58 8.04 3.71
CA GLY A 107 6.84 7.25 2.73
C GLY A 107 5.32 7.23 2.89
N LEU A 108 4.76 7.99 3.81
CA LEU A 108 3.31 8.06 3.97
C LEU A 108 2.66 9.04 2.99
N SER A 109 1.53 8.65 2.42
CA SER A 109 0.75 9.52 1.54
C SER A 109 0.37 10.85 2.20
N GLY A 110 0.11 10.86 3.51
CA GLY A 110 -0.16 12.09 4.27
C GLY A 110 1.02 13.07 4.28
N THR A 111 2.25 12.57 4.38
CA THR A 111 3.46 13.39 4.29
C THR A 111 3.60 13.98 2.88
N HIS A 112 3.40 13.16 1.85
CA HIS A 112 3.47 13.63 0.47
C HIS A 112 2.44 14.73 0.19
N MET A 113 1.20 14.53 0.63
CA MET A 113 0.13 15.52 0.48
C MET A 113 0.45 16.83 1.21
N HIS A 114 0.99 16.73 2.42
CA HIS A 114 1.35 17.92 3.20
C HIS A 114 2.28 18.87 2.44
N PHE A 115 3.28 18.31 1.76
CA PHE A 115 4.28 19.11 1.04
C PHE A 115 3.87 19.53 -0.37
N LEU A 116 3.06 18.72 -1.07
CA LEU A 116 2.78 18.95 -2.48
C LEU A 116 1.42 19.57 -2.73
N ASP A 117 0.38 19.05 -2.07
CA ASP A 117 -1.00 19.48 -2.31
C ASP A 117 -1.91 19.14 -1.12
N PRO A 118 -1.85 19.91 -0.01
CA PRO A 118 -2.53 19.57 1.23
C PRO A 118 -4.07 19.59 1.09
N PRO A 119 -4.75 18.53 1.57
CA PRO A 119 -6.21 18.48 1.65
C PRO A 119 -6.74 19.40 2.74
N ASN A 120 -8.02 19.79 2.59
CA ASN A 120 -8.75 20.52 3.63
C ASN A 120 -10.26 20.16 3.56
N ALA A 121 -11.09 20.81 4.36
CA ALA A 121 -12.51 20.51 4.43
C ALA A 121 -13.25 20.62 3.07
N ASN A 122 -12.77 21.48 2.17
CA ASN A 122 -13.35 21.75 0.86
C ASN A 122 -12.56 21.14 -0.30
N LYS A 123 -11.41 20.51 -0.01
CA LYS A 123 -10.51 19.94 -1.01
C LYS A 123 -10.20 18.50 -0.66
N ILE A 124 -10.84 17.58 -1.37
CA ILE A 124 -10.63 16.14 -1.20
C ILE A 124 -9.58 15.69 -2.19
N VAL A 125 -8.56 14.99 -1.68
CA VAL A 125 -7.54 14.33 -2.49
C VAL A 125 -7.60 12.83 -2.25
N TRP A 126 -7.19 12.04 -3.24
CA TRP A 126 -7.13 10.59 -3.10
C TRP A 126 -5.70 10.09 -3.04
N SER A 127 -5.52 8.94 -2.43
CA SER A 127 -4.26 8.20 -2.44
C SER A 127 -4.47 6.75 -2.84
N ILE A 128 -3.43 6.17 -3.45
CA ILE A 128 -3.38 4.77 -3.85
C ILE A 128 -1.95 4.25 -3.72
N GLY A 129 -1.79 2.99 -3.31
CA GLY A 129 -0.49 2.34 -3.21
C GLY A 129 -0.03 1.71 -4.53
N TYR A 130 1.28 1.56 -4.70
CA TYR A 130 1.89 1.08 -5.94
C TYR A 130 1.41 -0.30 -6.41
N GLN A 131 1.15 -1.25 -5.51
CA GLN A 131 0.65 -2.58 -5.91
C GLN A 131 -0.80 -2.53 -6.40
N ASP A 132 -1.61 -1.60 -5.90
CA ASP A 132 -2.96 -1.37 -6.42
C ASP A 132 -2.94 -0.72 -7.79
N VAL A 133 -1.97 0.17 -8.04
CA VAL A 133 -1.75 0.76 -9.38
C VAL A 133 -1.39 -0.34 -10.38
N ILE A 134 -0.49 -1.27 -10.00
CA ILE A 134 -0.14 -2.44 -10.82
C ILE A 134 -1.39 -3.29 -11.10
N ALA A 135 -2.21 -3.57 -10.09
CA ALA A 135 -3.43 -4.36 -10.25
C ALA A 135 -4.44 -3.69 -11.20
N ILE A 136 -4.59 -2.35 -11.12
CA ILE A 136 -5.39 -1.58 -12.07
C ILE A 136 -4.81 -1.71 -13.49
N GLY A 137 -3.50 -1.56 -13.65
CA GLY A 137 -2.86 -1.72 -14.95
C GLY A 137 -3.11 -3.11 -15.57
N LYS A 138 -2.94 -4.18 -14.80
CA LYS A 138 -3.23 -5.56 -15.25
C LYS A 138 -4.68 -5.74 -15.66
N LEU A 139 -5.63 -5.16 -14.92
CA LEU A 139 -7.04 -5.21 -15.33
C LEU A 139 -7.25 -4.66 -16.74
N PHE A 140 -6.59 -3.58 -17.11
CA PHE A 140 -6.77 -2.95 -18.43
C PHE A 140 -5.86 -3.52 -19.52
N LEU A 141 -4.74 -4.17 -19.19
CA LEU A 141 -3.86 -4.85 -20.14
C LEU A 141 -4.32 -6.27 -20.44
N ASP A 142 -4.62 -7.02 -19.38
CA ASP A 142 -4.81 -8.46 -19.44
C ASP A 142 -6.30 -8.87 -19.33
N GLY A 143 -7.14 -7.95 -18.86
CA GLY A 143 -8.59 -8.18 -18.73
C GLY A 143 -9.00 -9.03 -17.54
N PHE A 144 -8.11 -9.28 -16.56
CA PHE A 144 -8.44 -10.02 -15.34
C PHE A 144 -8.03 -9.26 -14.07
N ILE A 145 -8.64 -9.63 -12.94
CA ILE A 145 -8.39 -9.00 -11.65
C ILE A 145 -7.17 -9.69 -11.03
N ASP A 146 -6.09 -8.91 -10.80
CA ASP A 146 -4.92 -9.40 -10.06
C ASP A 146 -5.18 -9.31 -8.56
N ILE A 147 -5.36 -10.47 -7.93
CA ILE A 147 -5.57 -10.61 -6.49
C ILE A 147 -4.27 -10.82 -5.71
N TYR A 148 -3.14 -10.93 -6.41
CA TYR A 148 -1.86 -11.20 -5.79
C TYR A 148 -1.26 -9.96 -5.14
N ARG A 149 -0.52 -10.21 -4.04
CA ARG A 149 0.27 -9.22 -3.31
C ARG A 149 1.66 -9.77 -3.03
N THR A 150 2.66 -8.93 -3.21
CA THR A 150 4.00 -9.18 -2.70
C THR A 150 4.11 -8.55 -1.32
N ILE A 151 4.35 -9.37 -0.31
CA ILE A 151 4.48 -8.93 1.08
C ILE A 151 5.79 -9.41 1.66
N SER A 152 6.28 -8.75 2.72
CA SER A 152 7.37 -9.25 3.54
C SER A 152 6.84 -10.05 4.74
N ILE A 153 7.47 -11.18 5.02
CA ILE A 153 7.41 -11.86 6.31
C ILE A 153 8.70 -11.52 7.03
N ALA A 154 8.62 -10.83 8.16
CA ALA A 154 9.80 -10.32 8.84
C ALA A 154 9.55 -10.12 10.34
N GLY A 155 10.59 -9.73 11.06
CA GLY A 155 10.56 -9.48 12.49
C GLY A 155 11.57 -10.35 13.23
N PRO A 156 11.86 -10.03 14.49
CA PRO A 156 12.91 -10.71 15.27
C PRO A 156 12.64 -12.20 15.54
N LEU A 157 11.40 -12.65 15.44
CA LEU A 157 11.02 -14.05 15.60
C LEU A 157 10.68 -14.74 14.27
N SER A 158 10.80 -14.06 13.14
CA SER A 158 10.65 -14.72 11.83
C SER A 158 11.87 -15.64 11.60
N GLN A 159 11.62 -16.93 11.34
CA GLN A 159 12.68 -17.91 11.09
C GLN A 159 13.31 -17.76 9.71
N ASN A 160 12.55 -17.28 8.73
CA ASN A 160 13.01 -17.11 7.36
C ASN A 160 12.48 -15.81 6.76
N PRO A 161 13.04 -14.64 7.16
CA PRO A 161 12.60 -13.35 6.65
C PRO A 161 12.77 -13.25 5.12
N ARG A 162 11.68 -13.01 4.40
CA ARG A 162 11.69 -12.93 2.94
C ARG A 162 10.46 -12.23 2.38
N LEU A 163 10.51 -11.96 1.10
CA LEU A 163 9.33 -11.58 0.33
C LEU A 163 8.60 -12.83 -0.18
N ILE A 164 7.28 -12.80 -0.12
CA ILE A 164 6.43 -13.82 -0.72
C ILE A 164 5.36 -13.17 -1.60
N LYS A 165 4.91 -13.90 -2.60
CA LYS A 165 3.74 -13.56 -3.39
C LYS A 165 2.58 -14.41 -2.92
N THR A 166 1.53 -13.78 -2.43
CA THR A 166 0.32 -14.44 -1.91
C THR A 166 -0.93 -13.71 -2.38
N ILE A 167 -2.10 -14.12 -1.94
CA ILE A 167 -3.38 -13.50 -2.31
C ILE A 167 -3.93 -12.65 -1.16
N VAL A 168 -4.66 -11.60 -1.49
CA VAL A 168 -5.45 -10.84 -0.51
C VAL A 168 -6.48 -11.76 0.13
N GLY A 169 -6.59 -11.72 1.46
CA GLY A 169 -7.49 -12.59 2.21
C GLY A 169 -6.91 -13.96 2.57
N ALA A 170 -5.65 -14.27 2.22
CA ALA A 170 -5.00 -15.50 2.64
C ALA A 170 -4.91 -15.59 4.16
N SER A 171 -5.12 -16.80 4.70
CA SER A 171 -5.00 -17.10 6.13
C SER A 171 -3.54 -16.95 6.59
N PHE A 172 -3.34 -16.33 7.73
CA PHE A 172 -2.01 -16.28 8.33
C PHE A 172 -1.54 -17.63 8.86
N ASP A 173 -2.45 -18.53 9.23
CA ASP A 173 -2.08 -19.89 9.63
C ASP A 173 -1.40 -20.62 8.47
N ASP A 174 -1.91 -20.45 7.23
CA ASP A 174 -1.31 -21.05 6.04
C ASP A 174 0.00 -20.35 5.63
N ILE A 175 0.03 -19.01 5.67
CA ILE A 175 1.21 -18.22 5.27
C ILE A 175 2.37 -18.43 6.24
N LEU A 176 2.09 -18.59 7.53
CA LEU A 176 3.08 -18.60 8.60
C LEU A 176 3.40 -20.01 9.13
N GLU A 177 2.98 -21.05 8.42
CA GLU A 177 3.31 -22.42 8.80
C GLU A 177 4.84 -22.61 8.79
N GLY A 178 5.41 -22.90 9.99
CA GLY A 178 6.86 -23.06 10.15
C GLY A 178 7.69 -21.77 10.14
N GLU A 179 7.07 -20.59 10.14
CA GLU A 179 7.76 -19.30 10.04
C GLU A 179 8.18 -18.70 11.40
N TYR A 180 7.74 -19.26 12.51
CA TYR A 180 8.09 -18.79 13.85
C TYR A 180 8.13 -19.94 14.87
N PRO A 181 8.90 -19.82 15.97
CA PRO A 181 9.04 -20.86 16.98
C PRO A 181 7.72 -20.99 17.78
N LYS A 182 7.09 -22.18 17.71
CA LYS A 182 5.86 -22.48 18.50
C LYS A 182 6.10 -22.53 20.02
N SER A 183 7.37 -22.63 20.44
CA SER A 183 7.77 -22.65 21.85
C SER A 183 7.76 -21.28 22.53
N GLU A 184 7.73 -20.19 21.73
CA GLU A 184 7.71 -18.83 22.25
C GLU A 184 6.33 -18.19 22.07
N SER A 185 5.98 -17.30 23.01
CA SER A 185 4.79 -16.49 22.85
C SER A 185 5.06 -15.37 21.85
N CYS A 186 4.46 -15.50 20.67
CA CYS A 186 4.65 -14.56 19.57
C CYS A 186 3.42 -13.66 19.39
N ARG A 187 3.66 -12.42 18.99
CA ARG A 187 2.63 -11.53 18.47
C ARG A 187 2.81 -11.41 16.96
N ILE A 188 1.77 -11.79 16.23
CA ILE A 188 1.69 -11.64 14.78
C ILE A 188 0.96 -10.34 14.49
N ILE A 189 1.58 -9.49 13.68
CA ILE A 189 1.06 -8.19 13.30
C ILE A 189 0.79 -8.21 11.80
N SER A 190 -0.45 -7.91 11.40
CA SER A 190 -0.79 -7.60 10.02
C SER A 190 -0.38 -6.16 9.72
N GLY A 191 0.69 -5.99 8.97
CA GLY A 191 1.35 -4.70 8.74
C GLY A 191 2.64 -4.52 9.54
N SER A 192 3.12 -3.29 9.64
CA SER A 192 4.32 -2.94 10.40
C SER A 192 4.03 -2.80 11.90
N ILE A 193 5.09 -2.73 12.70
CA ILE A 193 4.98 -2.45 14.13
C ILE A 193 4.46 -1.04 14.43
N LEU A 194 4.49 -0.13 13.45
CA LEU A 194 4.08 1.27 13.61
C LEU A 194 2.61 1.49 13.28
N SER A 195 2.08 0.77 12.29
CA SER A 195 0.73 1.01 11.75
C SER A 195 -0.15 -0.23 11.69
N GLY A 196 0.42 -1.42 11.93
CA GLY A 196 -0.29 -2.69 11.87
C GLY A 196 -1.18 -2.95 13.07
N PHE A 197 -1.91 -4.04 13.01
CA PHE A 197 -2.77 -4.50 14.11
C PHE A 197 -2.47 -5.96 14.45
N HIS A 198 -2.75 -6.33 15.69
CA HIS A 198 -2.58 -7.70 16.16
C HIS A 198 -3.52 -8.65 15.42
N ALA A 199 -2.97 -9.57 14.66
CA ALA A 199 -3.72 -10.55 13.90
C ALA A 199 -4.14 -11.72 14.78
N THR A 200 -5.39 -11.73 15.20
CA THR A 200 -5.97 -12.79 16.03
C THR A 200 -7.33 -13.21 15.52
N ARG A 201 -7.67 -14.49 15.62
CA ARG A 201 -9.00 -15.04 15.27
C ARG A 201 -9.46 -14.56 13.89
N ASP A 202 -10.60 -13.87 13.84
CA ASP A 202 -11.23 -13.38 12.63
C ASP A 202 -10.40 -12.31 11.89
N MET A 203 -9.37 -11.76 12.53
CA MET A 203 -8.44 -10.79 11.95
C MET A 203 -7.12 -11.44 11.46
N ALA A 204 -6.99 -12.76 11.51
CA ALA A 204 -5.80 -13.50 11.10
C ALA A 204 -5.80 -13.80 9.57
N TYR A 205 -6.09 -12.76 8.78
CA TYR A 205 -6.08 -12.82 7.32
C TYR A 205 -5.35 -11.61 6.73
N LEU A 206 -4.74 -11.80 5.56
CA LEU A 206 -4.05 -10.70 4.89
C LEU A 206 -5.04 -9.64 4.41
N GLY A 207 -5.02 -8.49 5.05
CA GLY A 207 -5.83 -7.35 4.69
C GLY A 207 -5.40 -6.72 3.35
N LYS A 208 -6.34 -6.07 2.66
CA LYS A 208 -6.11 -5.44 1.36
C LYS A 208 -4.96 -4.43 1.36
N TYR A 209 -4.79 -3.69 2.44
CA TYR A 209 -3.77 -2.63 2.53
C TYR A 209 -2.48 -3.09 3.21
N SER A 210 -2.43 -4.33 3.73
CA SER A 210 -1.24 -4.87 4.39
C SER A 210 -0.20 -5.30 3.35
N ARG A 211 1.03 -4.87 3.54
CA ARG A 211 2.18 -5.19 2.68
C ARG A 211 3.25 -6.02 3.39
N GLN A 212 3.02 -6.32 4.67
CA GLN A 212 3.94 -7.13 5.48
C GLN A 212 3.22 -7.84 6.61
N ILE A 213 3.84 -8.90 7.10
CA ILE A 213 3.50 -9.58 8.33
C ILE A 213 4.73 -9.49 9.23
N THR A 214 4.56 -8.90 10.41
CA THR A 214 5.65 -8.72 11.37
C THR A 214 5.46 -9.66 12.55
N ILE A 215 6.51 -10.43 12.90
CA ILE A 215 6.48 -11.41 13.97
C ILE A 215 7.43 -10.95 15.07
N ILE A 216 6.86 -10.61 16.22
CA ILE A 216 7.62 -10.14 17.39
C ILE A 216 7.33 -11.01 18.62
N LYS A 217 8.19 -10.92 19.62
CA LYS A 217 7.92 -11.53 20.92
C LYS A 217 6.75 -10.83 21.62
N GLU A 218 5.87 -11.59 22.21
CA GLU A 218 4.85 -11.04 23.09
C GLU A 218 5.51 -10.61 24.42
N ASP A 219 5.61 -9.32 24.65
CA ASP A 219 6.22 -8.76 25.84
C ASP A 219 5.23 -8.80 27.01
N ARG A 220 5.32 -9.86 27.81
CA ARG A 220 4.53 -10.02 29.05
C ARG A 220 5.33 -9.74 30.30
N ASP A 221 6.65 -9.61 30.17
CA ASP A 221 7.55 -9.40 31.29
C ASP A 221 7.62 -7.91 31.64
N LYS A 222 7.25 -7.57 32.87
CA LYS A 222 7.40 -6.20 33.36
C LYS A 222 8.86 -5.93 33.72
N HIS A 223 9.52 -5.13 32.95
CA HIS A 223 10.85 -4.65 33.27
C HIS A 223 10.78 -3.44 34.20
N PHE A 224 11.46 -3.51 35.36
CA PHE A 224 11.61 -2.37 36.24
C PHE A 224 12.36 -1.24 35.49
N PHE A 225 11.76 -0.04 35.43
CA PHE A 225 12.24 1.07 34.61
C PHE A 225 12.50 0.73 33.12
N GLY A 226 11.74 -0.21 32.53
CA GLY A 226 11.91 -0.59 31.12
C GLY A 226 11.80 0.55 30.12
N TRP A 227 11.09 1.61 30.46
CA TRP A 227 10.94 2.84 29.68
C TRP A 227 12.21 3.75 29.64
N ILE A 228 13.23 3.47 30.47
CA ILE A 228 14.51 4.17 30.47
C ILE A 228 15.59 3.34 29.75
N LYS A 229 15.37 2.06 29.50
CA LYS A 229 16.36 1.22 28.80
C LYS A 229 16.47 1.67 27.35
N PRO A 230 17.70 1.84 26.80
CA PRO A 230 17.95 2.14 25.40
C PRO A 230 17.48 0.99 24.49
#